data_386c6ceebab2be702a7cc16ba2950ab0
#
_entry.id   386c6ceebab2be702a7cc16ba2950ab0
#
_cell.length_a   1.000
_cell.length_b   1.000
_cell.length_c   1.000
_cell.angle_alpha   90.00
_cell.angle_beta   90.00
_cell.angle_gamma   90.00
#
_symmetry.space_group_name_H-M   'P 1'
#
loop_
_entity.id
_entity.type
_entity.pdbx_description
1 polymer ?
#
loop_
_entity_poly.entity_id
_entity_poly.type
_entity_poly.pdbx_seq_one_letter_code
_entity_poly.pdbx_strand_id
1 'polypeptide(L)'
;MEIKIYQINRDRDKNFVKFLHYKHLDNFQETKDINASIYDEVFRGDADCEDLEEVYRMFNTEGHPLHRGHSLSVSDIVVTKDGAYYCDSVGFLKVDFDEAKTQKPDNLMTVVYVEPNKAPYVTEIAHTLEAEQKAVGGLIEPIYNDDETCLVGNEEAKLIGMEGNRYLDDGHSIIAGPFFVCGLTEDDFRGLTEEEVQKYMNKYAEPENISQEEVEADTGFMLYPM
;
A
#
# COMPACT_ATOMS: atom_id res chain seq x y z
N MET A 1 3.69 9.42 -7.60
CA MET A 1 4.48 10.14 -6.55
C MET A 1 4.49 9.36 -5.25
N GLU A 2 5.62 9.35 -4.52
CA GLU A 2 5.66 8.76 -3.17
C GLU A 2 4.90 9.66 -2.19
N ILE A 3 3.94 9.10 -1.47
CA ILE A 3 3.12 9.79 -0.49
C ILE A 3 2.88 8.94 0.76
N LYS A 4 2.50 9.63 1.84
CA LYS A 4 1.92 9.02 3.03
C LYS A 4 0.60 9.72 3.35
N ILE A 5 -0.37 8.96 3.85
CA ILE A 5 -1.66 9.49 4.29
C ILE A 5 -1.84 9.18 5.76
N TYR A 6 -2.25 10.20 6.51
CA TYR A 6 -2.52 10.10 7.94
C TYR A 6 -3.97 10.50 8.21
N GLN A 7 -4.66 9.72 9.02
CA GLN A 7 -6.06 9.94 9.39
C GLN A 7 -6.24 9.95 10.90
N ILE A 8 -7.15 10.79 11.38
CA ILE A 8 -7.42 10.91 12.81
C ILE A 8 -8.08 9.65 13.35
N ASN A 9 -7.47 9.06 14.38
CA ASN A 9 -8.03 7.97 15.16
C ASN A 9 -9.10 8.52 16.12
N ARG A 10 -10.32 7.98 16.03
CA ARG A 10 -11.46 8.45 16.82
C ARG A 10 -11.28 8.34 18.34
N ASP A 11 -10.59 7.28 18.79
CA ASP A 11 -10.41 7.03 20.22
C ASP A 11 -9.43 8.01 20.87
N ARG A 12 -8.53 8.60 20.06
CA ARG A 12 -7.56 9.61 20.49
C ARG A 12 -8.01 11.05 20.27
N ASP A 13 -9.04 11.28 19.47
CA ASP A 13 -9.58 12.60 19.15
C ASP A 13 -10.46 13.14 20.28
N LYS A 14 -9.84 13.60 21.37
CA LYS A 14 -10.56 14.15 22.53
C LYS A 14 -11.16 15.52 22.28
N ASN A 15 -10.68 16.23 21.26
CA ASN A 15 -11.13 17.57 20.91
C ASN A 15 -12.14 17.60 19.76
N PHE A 16 -12.51 16.42 19.21
CA PHE A 16 -13.47 16.29 18.11
C PHE A 16 -13.09 17.09 16.86
N VAL A 17 -11.81 17.05 16.50
CA VAL A 17 -11.28 17.78 15.34
C VAL A 17 -11.33 16.98 14.02
N LYS A 18 -11.71 15.70 14.08
CA LYS A 18 -11.92 14.89 12.88
C LYS A 18 -13.03 15.48 12.00
N PHE A 19 -12.74 15.63 10.71
CA PHE A 19 -13.60 16.27 9.70
C PHE A 19 -13.80 17.78 9.89
N LEU A 20 -12.99 18.43 10.73
CA LEU A 20 -13.07 19.87 10.97
C LEU A 20 -12.26 20.62 9.92
N HIS A 21 -12.76 21.78 9.46
CA HIS A 21 -12.00 22.68 8.61
C HIS A 21 -10.84 23.31 9.38
N TYR A 22 -9.67 23.45 8.74
CA TYR A 22 -8.47 23.99 9.36
C TYR A 22 -8.69 25.35 10.05
N LYS A 23 -9.49 26.21 9.43
CA LYS A 23 -9.80 27.55 10.00
C LYS A 23 -10.49 27.53 11.35
N HIS A 24 -11.09 26.39 11.75
CA HIS A 24 -11.85 26.23 12.98
C HIS A 24 -11.13 25.43 14.08
N LEU A 25 -9.91 24.95 13.82
CA LEU A 25 -9.16 24.13 14.78
C LEU A 25 -8.98 24.83 16.13
N ASP A 26 -8.65 26.12 16.10
CA ASP A 26 -8.46 26.93 17.31
C ASP A 26 -9.71 27.06 18.19
N ASN A 27 -10.89 26.85 17.65
CA ASN A 27 -12.14 26.83 18.43
C ASN A 27 -12.32 25.55 19.28
N PHE A 28 -11.62 24.48 18.95
CA PHE A 28 -11.78 23.16 19.56
C PHE A 28 -10.54 22.71 20.36
N GLN A 29 -9.34 23.19 19.99
CA GLN A 29 -8.07 22.77 20.61
C GLN A 29 -7.17 23.95 21.04
N GLU A 30 -7.68 25.19 21.03
CA GLU A 30 -6.98 26.42 21.45
C GLU A 30 -5.81 26.85 20.55
N THR A 31 -5.43 26.07 19.54
CA THR A 31 -4.36 26.32 18.59
C THR A 31 -4.71 25.78 17.21
N LYS A 32 -4.02 26.26 16.17
CA LYS A 32 -4.08 25.69 14.82
C LYS A 32 -2.98 24.66 14.55
N ASP A 33 -2.12 24.38 15.53
CA ASP A 33 -1.10 23.37 15.39
C ASP A 33 -1.73 21.98 15.25
N ILE A 34 -1.22 21.19 14.35
CA ILE A 34 -1.72 19.83 14.16
C ILE A 34 -1.16 18.92 15.25
N ASN A 35 -2.06 18.35 16.04
CA ASN A 35 -1.68 17.34 17.03
C ASN A 35 -1.46 15.99 16.36
N ALA A 36 -0.24 15.73 15.91
CA ALA A 36 0.08 14.50 15.17
C ALA A 36 -0.13 13.21 15.99
N SER A 37 -0.17 13.27 17.34
CA SER A 37 -0.34 12.07 18.19
C SER A 37 -1.72 11.41 18.08
N ILE A 38 -2.70 12.09 17.50
CA ILE A 38 -4.03 11.52 17.27
C ILE A 38 -4.19 10.89 15.88
N TYR A 39 -3.15 10.95 15.04
CA TYR A 39 -3.17 10.41 13.67
C TYR A 39 -2.53 9.03 13.59
N ASP A 40 -3.12 8.17 12.76
CA ASP A 40 -2.56 6.92 12.29
C ASP A 40 -2.10 7.06 10.85
N GLU A 41 -0.94 6.49 10.51
CA GLU A 41 -0.55 6.29 9.12
C GLU A 41 -1.43 5.21 8.50
N VAL A 42 -2.19 5.57 7.47
CA VAL A 42 -3.13 4.66 6.80
C VAL A 42 -2.70 4.28 5.39
N PHE A 43 -1.71 4.97 4.86
CA PHE A 43 -1.10 4.64 3.57
C PHE A 43 0.34 5.14 3.51
N ARG A 44 1.19 4.33 2.91
CA ARG A 44 2.55 4.69 2.49
C ARG A 44 2.86 3.93 1.21
N GLY A 45 3.26 4.63 0.17
CA GLY A 45 3.64 4.00 -1.09
C GLY A 45 3.69 4.99 -2.25
N ASP A 46 3.91 4.46 -3.43
CA ASP A 46 3.82 5.22 -4.66
C ASP A 46 2.37 5.24 -5.16
N ALA A 47 1.83 6.45 -5.30
CA ALA A 47 0.54 6.68 -5.92
C ALA A 47 0.77 7.21 -7.34
N ASP A 48 0.06 6.65 -8.30
CA ASP A 48 0.12 7.07 -9.71
C ASP A 48 -0.65 8.38 -9.92
N CYS A 49 -0.11 9.43 -9.28
CA CYS A 49 -0.68 10.78 -9.24
C CYS A 49 0.40 11.81 -9.48
N GLU A 50 0.06 12.92 -10.14
CA GLU A 50 0.95 14.02 -10.41
C GLU A 50 0.82 15.14 -9.37
N ASP A 51 -0.37 15.30 -8.78
CA ASP A 51 -0.68 16.34 -7.79
C ASP A 51 -1.64 15.86 -6.68
N LEU A 52 -1.93 16.73 -5.71
CA LEU A 52 -2.77 16.42 -4.55
C LEU A 52 -4.26 16.26 -4.92
N GLU A 53 -4.74 16.89 -5.97
CA GLU A 53 -6.13 16.75 -6.44
C GLU A 53 -6.34 15.37 -7.07
N GLU A 54 -5.33 14.85 -7.76
CA GLU A 54 -5.34 13.46 -8.25
C GLU A 54 -5.25 12.45 -7.11
N VAL A 55 -4.43 12.72 -6.07
CA VAL A 55 -4.43 11.92 -4.84
C VAL A 55 -5.82 11.89 -4.22
N TYR A 56 -6.47 13.05 -4.07
CA TYR A 56 -7.83 13.11 -3.54
C TYR A 56 -8.81 12.27 -4.37
N ARG A 57 -8.76 12.40 -5.69
CA ARG A 57 -9.62 11.65 -6.60
C ARG A 57 -9.38 10.14 -6.47
N MET A 58 -8.12 9.70 -6.56
CA MET A 58 -7.76 8.28 -6.47
C MET A 58 -8.30 7.65 -5.18
N PHE A 59 -8.01 8.24 -4.02
CA PHE A 59 -8.41 7.67 -2.72
C PHE A 59 -9.90 7.81 -2.39
N ASN A 60 -10.67 8.52 -3.23
CA ASN A 60 -12.13 8.67 -3.10
C ASN A 60 -12.96 7.92 -4.16
N THR A 61 -12.36 7.47 -5.27
CA THR A 61 -13.07 6.77 -6.35
C THR A 61 -12.60 5.34 -6.55
N GLU A 62 -11.32 5.16 -6.82
CA GLU A 62 -10.74 3.87 -7.17
C GLU A 62 -10.19 3.16 -5.92
N GLY A 63 -9.67 3.96 -4.98
CA GLY A 63 -8.93 3.47 -3.83
C GLY A 63 -7.55 2.94 -4.20
N HIS A 64 -6.73 2.68 -3.21
CA HIS A 64 -5.44 2.00 -3.38
C HIS A 64 -5.46 0.70 -2.55
N PRO A 65 -4.97 -0.44 -3.08
CA PRO A 65 -5.04 -1.73 -2.37
C PRO A 65 -4.38 -1.69 -0.99
N LEU A 66 -3.31 -0.95 -0.83
CA LEU A 66 -2.59 -0.81 0.45
C LEU A 66 -3.18 0.26 1.39
N HIS A 67 -4.25 0.96 1.00
CA HIS A 67 -4.87 1.96 1.84
C HIS A 67 -5.70 1.31 2.95
N ARG A 68 -5.33 1.56 4.21
CA ARG A 68 -5.93 0.97 5.41
C ARG A 68 -7.02 1.81 6.07
N GLY A 69 -7.25 3.00 5.53
CA GLY A 69 -8.18 3.99 6.09
C GLY A 69 -9.49 4.13 5.33
N HIS A 70 -10.24 5.17 5.69
CA HIS A 70 -11.41 5.62 4.94
C HIS A 70 -11.00 6.52 3.76
N SER A 71 -11.93 6.79 2.83
CA SER A 71 -11.75 7.76 1.76
C SER A 71 -11.15 9.07 2.27
N LEU A 72 -10.25 9.69 1.50
CA LEU A 72 -9.58 10.92 1.89
C LEU A 72 -10.58 12.03 2.17
N SER A 73 -10.51 12.63 3.34
CA SER A 73 -11.52 13.54 3.87
C SER A 73 -10.90 14.77 4.53
N VAL A 74 -11.73 15.76 4.83
CA VAL A 74 -11.32 16.92 5.61
C VAL A 74 -10.69 16.47 6.92
N SER A 75 -9.63 17.12 7.33
CA SER A 75 -8.71 16.84 8.45
C SER A 75 -7.64 15.77 8.20
N ASP A 76 -7.69 15.02 7.11
CA ASP A 76 -6.63 14.09 6.78
C ASP A 76 -5.36 14.83 6.34
N ILE A 77 -4.20 14.20 6.54
CA ILE A 77 -2.91 14.76 6.16
C ILE A 77 -2.31 13.92 5.02
N VAL A 78 -1.91 14.58 3.96
CA VAL A 78 -1.10 13.98 2.89
C VAL A 78 0.31 14.54 2.98
N VAL A 79 1.29 13.65 3.15
CA VAL A 79 2.71 14.01 3.16
C VAL A 79 3.32 13.60 1.83
N THR A 80 4.02 14.54 1.20
CA THR A 80 4.79 14.37 -0.03
C THR A 80 6.25 14.78 0.20
N LYS A 81 7.11 14.65 -0.79
CA LYS A 81 8.48 15.19 -0.74
C LYS A 81 8.54 16.71 -0.49
N ASP A 82 7.46 17.44 -0.79
CA ASP A 82 7.38 18.90 -0.68
C ASP A 82 6.79 19.37 0.66
N GLY A 83 6.37 18.44 1.52
CA GLY A 83 5.86 18.71 2.87
C GLY A 83 4.53 18.04 3.16
N ALA A 84 3.93 18.43 4.29
CA ALA A 84 2.65 17.94 4.76
C ALA A 84 1.50 18.90 4.38
N TYR A 85 0.37 18.32 4.02
CA TYR A 85 -0.80 19.06 3.52
C TYR A 85 -2.07 18.56 4.20
N TYR A 86 -2.77 19.49 4.84
CA TYR A 86 -4.09 19.25 5.44
C TYR A 86 -5.16 19.28 4.34
N CYS A 87 -5.92 18.21 4.22
CA CYS A 87 -7.10 18.18 3.36
C CYS A 87 -8.19 19.06 3.96
N ASP A 88 -8.66 20.06 3.23
CA ASP A 88 -9.75 20.92 3.66
C ASP A 88 -10.94 20.80 2.68
N SER A 89 -12.01 21.53 2.93
CA SER A 89 -13.21 21.52 2.07
C SER A 89 -12.98 21.99 0.63
N VAL A 90 -11.93 22.77 0.42
CA VAL A 90 -11.48 23.21 -0.90
C VAL A 90 -9.98 23.08 -0.97
N GLY A 91 -9.52 21.97 -1.56
CA GLY A 91 -8.10 21.70 -1.77
C GLY A 91 -7.31 21.41 -0.51
N PHE A 92 -6.03 21.75 -0.53
CA PHE A 92 -5.05 21.37 0.48
C PHE A 92 -4.32 22.61 1.03
N LEU A 93 -4.05 22.58 2.33
CA LEU A 93 -3.28 23.63 3.02
C LEU A 93 -1.96 23.03 3.51
N LYS A 94 -0.85 23.66 3.16
CA LYS A 94 0.47 23.27 3.69
C LYS A 94 0.52 23.54 5.18
N VAL A 95 0.94 22.55 5.98
CA VAL A 95 0.97 22.62 7.44
C VAL A 95 2.27 22.05 7.99
N ASP A 96 2.58 22.38 9.24
CA ASP A 96 3.60 21.68 10.00
C ASP A 96 2.99 20.40 10.61
N PHE A 97 3.62 19.24 10.35
CA PHE A 97 3.17 17.97 10.82
C PHE A 97 4.36 17.11 11.25
N ASP A 98 4.38 16.71 12.51
CA ASP A 98 5.46 15.91 13.10
C ASP A 98 5.13 14.42 13.00
N GLU A 99 5.52 13.79 11.91
CA GLU A 99 5.30 12.36 11.65
C GLU A 99 5.83 11.46 12.79
N ALA A 100 6.89 11.87 13.51
CA ALA A 100 7.46 11.07 14.59
C ALA A 100 6.53 10.93 15.81
N LYS A 101 5.51 11.78 15.91
CA LYS A 101 4.49 11.73 16.97
C LYS A 101 3.26 10.92 16.60
N THR A 102 3.12 10.51 15.35
CA THR A 102 2.01 9.67 14.91
C THR A 102 2.11 8.27 15.53
N GLN A 103 1.01 7.55 15.54
CA GLN A 103 1.00 6.18 16.03
C GLN A 103 0.83 5.21 14.87
N LYS A 104 1.40 4.02 15.02
CA LYS A 104 1.24 2.90 14.11
C LYS A 104 0.40 1.82 14.79
N PRO A 105 -0.47 1.12 14.06
CA PRO A 105 -1.08 -0.12 14.54
C PRO A 105 -0.01 -1.17 14.87
N ASP A 106 -0.24 -1.95 15.93
CA ASP A 106 0.73 -2.98 16.39
C ASP A 106 0.81 -4.20 15.45
N ASN A 107 -0.16 -4.37 14.55
CA ASN A 107 -0.26 -5.53 13.65
C ASN A 107 0.17 -5.23 12.21
N LEU A 108 1.17 -4.41 12.01
CA LEU A 108 1.71 -4.15 10.67
C LEU A 108 2.88 -5.07 10.35
N MET A 109 2.89 -5.57 9.11
CA MET A 109 4.03 -6.30 8.51
C MET A 109 4.76 -5.40 7.53
N THR A 110 6.07 -5.28 7.66
CA THR A 110 6.93 -4.69 6.63
C THR A 110 7.06 -5.68 5.47
N VAL A 111 6.75 -5.25 4.27
CA VAL A 111 6.80 -6.08 3.05
C VAL A 111 7.52 -5.33 1.93
N VAL A 112 8.05 -6.07 0.96
CA VAL A 112 8.42 -5.54 -0.35
C VAL A 112 7.23 -5.77 -1.27
N TYR A 113 6.64 -4.69 -1.77
CA TYR A 113 5.48 -4.73 -2.66
C TYR A 113 5.91 -4.47 -4.09
N VAL A 114 5.37 -5.25 -5.02
CA VAL A 114 5.75 -5.25 -6.43
C VAL A 114 4.50 -5.18 -7.30
N GLU A 115 4.38 -4.13 -8.09
CA GLU A 115 3.32 -3.97 -9.08
C GLU A 115 3.85 -4.25 -10.49
N PRO A 116 2.99 -4.67 -11.42
CA PRO A 116 3.37 -4.79 -12.83
C PRO A 116 3.99 -3.50 -13.35
N ASN A 117 5.07 -3.63 -14.15
CA ASN A 117 5.78 -2.52 -14.81
C ASN A 117 6.36 -1.43 -13.88
N LYS A 118 6.41 -1.68 -12.57
CA LYS A 118 6.98 -0.74 -11.58
C LYS A 118 8.16 -1.34 -10.84
N ALA A 119 9.04 -0.46 -10.35
CA ALA A 119 10.07 -0.86 -9.40
C ALA A 119 9.42 -1.24 -8.05
N PRO A 120 10.01 -2.17 -7.28
CA PRO A 120 9.50 -2.54 -5.97
C PRO A 120 9.63 -1.38 -4.98
N TYR A 121 8.78 -1.39 -3.97
CA TYR A 121 8.93 -0.47 -2.84
C TYR A 121 8.59 -1.13 -1.51
N VAL A 122 9.15 -0.58 -0.44
CA VAL A 122 8.91 -1.04 0.92
C VAL A 122 7.65 -0.38 1.45
N THR A 123 6.75 -1.18 1.99
CA THR A 123 5.52 -0.68 2.63
C THR A 123 5.14 -1.52 3.83
N GLU A 124 4.10 -1.11 4.54
CA GLU A 124 3.53 -1.85 5.66
C GLU A 124 2.08 -2.19 5.36
N ILE A 125 1.71 -3.46 5.48
CA ILE A 125 0.33 -3.93 5.40
C ILE A 125 -0.13 -4.44 6.76
N ALA A 126 -1.44 -4.37 7.04
CA ALA A 126 -1.96 -4.98 8.25
C ALA A 126 -1.87 -6.52 8.13
N HIS A 127 -1.41 -7.16 9.18
CA HIS A 127 -1.34 -8.62 9.26
C HIS A 127 -2.74 -9.18 9.53
N THR A 128 -3.56 -9.15 8.50
CA THR A 128 -4.92 -9.71 8.46
C THR A 128 -5.22 -10.22 7.06
N LEU A 129 -5.93 -11.32 6.98
CA LEU A 129 -6.31 -11.91 5.68
C LEU A 129 -7.00 -10.90 4.75
N GLU A 130 -7.86 -10.03 5.30
CA GLU A 130 -8.55 -9.00 4.52
C GLU A 130 -7.58 -8.00 3.88
N ALA A 131 -6.57 -7.54 4.63
CA ALA A 131 -5.56 -6.61 4.12
C ALA A 131 -4.64 -7.27 3.10
N GLU A 132 -4.25 -8.51 3.32
CA GLU A 132 -3.42 -9.31 2.42
C GLU A 132 -4.15 -9.57 1.10
N GLN A 133 -5.42 -9.99 1.15
CA GLN A 133 -6.29 -10.17 -0.02
C GLN A 133 -6.50 -8.86 -0.79
N LYS A 134 -6.70 -7.76 -0.08
CA LYS A 134 -6.83 -6.43 -0.70
C LYS A 134 -5.53 -6.03 -1.41
N ALA A 135 -4.37 -6.31 -0.81
CA ALA A 135 -3.07 -6.00 -1.39
C ALA A 135 -2.86 -6.67 -2.74
N VAL A 136 -3.29 -7.92 -2.90
CA VAL A 136 -3.13 -8.67 -4.16
C VAL A 136 -4.36 -8.62 -5.07
N GLY A 137 -5.46 -8.02 -4.61
CA GLY A 137 -6.70 -7.87 -5.38
C GLY A 137 -7.53 -9.15 -5.50
N GLY A 138 -7.44 -10.07 -4.55
CA GLY A 138 -8.22 -11.33 -4.54
C GLY A 138 -7.75 -12.34 -3.50
N LEU A 139 -8.04 -13.62 -3.73
CA LEU A 139 -7.57 -14.69 -2.85
C LEU A 139 -6.04 -14.78 -2.89
N ILE A 140 -5.43 -14.99 -1.73
CA ILE A 140 -3.97 -15.08 -1.63
C ILE A 140 -3.46 -16.48 -1.97
N GLU A 141 -2.36 -16.53 -2.72
CA GLU A 141 -1.56 -17.73 -2.95
C GLU A 141 -0.13 -17.48 -2.47
N PRO A 142 0.35 -18.18 -1.42
CA PRO A 142 1.73 -18.10 -1.01
C PRO A 142 2.62 -18.98 -1.90
N ILE A 143 3.68 -18.40 -2.44
CA ILE A 143 4.71 -19.09 -3.21
C ILE A 143 6.01 -19.02 -2.39
N TYR A 144 6.44 -20.15 -1.87
CA TYR A 144 7.60 -20.23 -0.98
C TYR A 144 8.90 -20.02 -1.77
N ASN A 145 9.70 -19.02 -1.38
CA ASN A 145 11.02 -18.78 -1.96
C ASN A 145 12.09 -19.65 -1.29
N ASP A 146 11.99 -19.78 0.02
CA ASP A 146 12.88 -20.52 0.90
C ASP A 146 12.13 -20.83 2.21
N ASP A 147 12.81 -21.37 3.21
CA ASP A 147 12.20 -21.71 4.51
C ASP A 147 11.89 -20.46 5.38
N GLU A 148 12.35 -19.27 4.99
CA GLU A 148 12.26 -18.05 5.80
C GLU A 148 11.36 -16.98 5.18
N THR A 149 11.11 -17.05 3.85
CA THR A 149 10.35 -16.03 3.12
C THR A 149 9.43 -16.64 2.08
N CYS A 150 8.31 -15.96 1.82
CA CYS A 150 7.44 -16.29 0.70
C CYS A 150 7.00 -15.03 -0.04
N LEU A 151 6.57 -15.27 -1.25
CA LEU A 151 5.89 -14.34 -2.12
C LEU A 151 4.41 -14.64 -2.04
N VAL A 152 3.59 -13.62 -1.87
CA VAL A 152 2.14 -13.76 -1.79
C VAL A 152 1.50 -13.01 -2.95
N GLY A 153 0.86 -13.74 -3.84
CA GLY A 153 0.17 -13.23 -5.02
C GLY A 153 -1.33 -13.53 -4.98
N ASN A 154 -2.02 -13.18 -6.06
CA ASN A 154 -3.42 -13.53 -6.24
C ASN A 154 -3.54 -14.90 -6.91
N GLU A 155 -4.24 -15.84 -6.27
CA GLU A 155 -4.46 -17.22 -6.75
C GLU A 155 -5.09 -17.27 -8.17
N GLU A 156 -5.96 -16.33 -8.47
CA GLU A 156 -6.71 -16.29 -9.73
C GLU A 156 -6.13 -15.28 -10.75
N ALA A 157 -5.01 -14.63 -10.44
CA ALA A 157 -4.47 -13.52 -11.23
C ALA A 157 -4.43 -13.78 -12.73
N LYS A 158 -3.87 -14.92 -13.14
CA LYS A 158 -3.78 -15.31 -14.56
C LYS A 158 -5.14 -15.60 -15.17
N LEU A 159 -6.05 -16.23 -14.40
CA LEU A 159 -7.39 -16.59 -14.87
C LEU A 159 -8.27 -15.37 -15.13
N ILE A 160 -8.12 -14.34 -14.31
CA ILE A 160 -8.88 -13.07 -14.45
C ILE A 160 -8.18 -12.06 -15.35
N GLY A 161 -7.06 -12.43 -15.96
CA GLY A 161 -6.35 -11.64 -16.95
C GLY A 161 -5.56 -10.46 -16.38
N MET A 162 -5.06 -10.59 -15.14
CA MET A 162 -4.14 -9.59 -14.60
C MET A 162 -2.85 -9.54 -15.42
N GLU A 163 -2.23 -8.36 -15.45
CA GLU A 163 -1.00 -8.08 -16.18
C GLU A 163 0.18 -8.87 -15.61
N GLY A 164 1.08 -9.37 -16.48
CA GLY A 164 2.29 -10.06 -16.07
C GLY A 164 3.22 -9.13 -15.28
N ASN A 165 3.83 -9.64 -14.20
CA ASN A 165 4.64 -8.83 -13.30
C ASN A 165 6.12 -9.25 -13.31
N ARG A 166 6.43 -10.47 -12.93
CA ARG A 166 7.80 -11.02 -12.87
C ARG A 166 7.81 -12.49 -13.23
N TYR A 167 8.95 -12.97 -13.75
CA TYR A 167 9.21 -14.41 -13.79
C TYR A 167 9.63 -14.93 -12.41
N LEU A 168 9.25 -16.14 -12.09
CA LEU A 168 9.78 -16.87 -10.94
C LEU A 168 11.24 -17.31 -11.21
N ASP A 169 11.90 -17.80 -10.16
CA ASP A 169 13.31 -18.22 -10.24
C ASP A 169 13.58 -19.40 -11.22
N ASP A 170 12.54 -20.14 -11.60
CA ASP A 170 12.61 -21.16 -12.64
C ASP A 170 12.73 -20.57 -14.06
N GLY A 171 12.52 -19.25 -14.22
CA GLY A 171 12.59 -18.51 -15.46
C GLY A 171 11.49 -18.86 -16.48
N HIS A 172 10.46 -19.57 -16.05
CA HIS A 172 9.34 -20.02 -16.89
C HIS A 172 7.99 -19.62 -16.33
N SER A 173 7.78 -19.82 -15.03
CA SER A 173 6.52 -19.46 -14.38
C SER A 173 6.41 -17.96 -14.17
N ILE A 174 5.23 -17.42 -14.41
CA ILE A 174 4.94 -15.98 -14.33
C ILE A 174 4.09 -15.69 -13.09
N ILE A 175 4.42 -14.62 -12.39
CA ILE A 175 3.51 -13.98 -11.44
C ILE A 175 2.75 -12.90 -12.21
N ALA A 176 1.42 -12.96 -12.17
CA ALA A 176 0.55 -11.92 -12.69
C ALA A 176 -0.07 -11.09 -11.56
N GLY A 177 -0.38 -9.83 -11.83
CA GLY A 177 -0.91 -8.89 -10.86
C GLY A 177 0.11 -8.43 -9.82
N PRO A 178 -0.31 -7.61 -8.85
CA PRO A 178 0.53 -7.20 -7.75
C PRO A 178 0.81 -8.36 -6.80
N PHE A 179 1.98 -8.35 -6.17
CA PHE A 179 2.34 -9.29 -5.12
C PHE A 179 3.18 -8.60 -4.03
N PHE A 180 3.29 -9.23 -2.89
CA PHE A 180 4.22 -8.79 -1.86
C PHE A 180 5.11 -9.95 -1.39
N VAL A 181 6.28 -9.61 -0.87
CA VAL A 181 7.17 -10.56 -0.21
C VAL A 181 7.12 -10.30 1.29
N CYS A 182 6.92 -11.35 2.07
CA CYS A 182 6.94 -11.34 3.53
C CYS A 182 7.86 -12.42 4.08
N GLY A 183 8.16 -12.33 5.36
CA GLY A 183 8.88 -13.37 6.08
C GLY A 183 7.89 -14.46 6.57
N LEU A 184 8.46 -15.59 6.95
CA LEU A 184 7.74 -16.74 7.52
C LEU A 184 8.13 -16.94 8.99
N THR A 185 7.16 -17.35 9.79
CA THR A 185 7.35 -18.02 11.07
C THR A 185 7.00 -19.49 10.90
N GLU A 186 6.98 -20.24 11.98
CA GLU A 186 6.61 -21.67 11.95
C GLU A 186 5.18 -21.88 11.44
N ASP A 187 4.25 -20.96 11.78
CA ASP A 187 2.81 -21.12 11.52
C ASP A 187 2.17 -19.93 10.78
N ASP A 188 2.90 -18.82 10.52
CA ASP A 188 2.28 -17.58 10.03
C ASP A 188 3.27 -16.69 9.27
N PHE A 189 2.76 -15.62 8.65
CA PHE A 189 3.58 -14.56 8.04
C PHE A 189 4.17 -13.64 9.12
N ARG A 190 5.28 -12.99 8.79
CA ARG A 190 5.90 -11.90 9.56
C ARG A 190 6.41 -10.79 8.65
N GLY A 191 6.70 -9.66 9.24
CA GLY A 191 7.44 -8.61 8.52
C GLY A 191 8.83 -9.07 8.11
N LEU A 192 9.33 -8.52 7.00
CA LEU A 192 10.71 -8.71 6.55
C LEU A 192 11.70 -8.01 7.49
N THR A 193 12.86 -8.62 7.67
CA THR A 193 14.03 -7.97 8.25
C THR A 193 14.67 -6.98 7.27
N GLU A 194 15.55 -6.10 7.74
CA GLU A 194 16.25 -5.14 6.87
C GLU A 194 17.09 -5.84 5.78
N GLU A 195 17.70 -6.98 6.09
CA GLU A 195 18.49 -7.77 5.14
C GLU A 195 17.60 -8.39 4.06
N GLU A 196 16.43 -8.93 4.44
CA GLU A 196 15.45 -9.50 3.53
C GLU A 196 14.84 -8.39 2.63
N VAL A 197 14.53 -7.24 3.20
CA VAL A 197 14.08 -6.06 2.43
C VAL A 197 15.11 -5.71 1.35
N GLN A 198 16.38 -5.57 1.72
CA GLN A 198 17.42 -5.23 0.75
C GLN A 198 17.59 -6.31 -0.33
N LYS A 199 17.51 -7.60 0.06
CA LYS A 199 17.53 -8.74 -0.88
C LYS A 199 16.44 -8.62 -1.93
N TYR A 200 15.19 -8.42 -1.53
CA TYR A 200 14.05 -8.41 -2.45
C TYR A 200 13.87 -7.09 -3.21
N MET A 201 14.25 -5.96 -2.62
CA MET A 201 14.35 -4.70 -3.36
C MET A 201 15.33 -4.80 -4.53
N ASN A 202 16.47 -5.47 -4.33
CA ASN A 202 17.46 -5.69 -5.39
C ASN A 202 16.97 -6.75 -6.40
N LYS A 203 16.35 -7.84 -5.91
CA LYS A 203 15.89 -8.94 -6.76
C LYS A 203 14.87 -8.47 -7.80
N TYR A 204 13.93 -7.63 -7.41
CA TYR A 204 12.84 -7.16 -8.26
C TYR A 204 13.03 -5.73 -8.78
N ALA A 205 14.24 -5.14 -8.66
CA ALA A 205 14.54 -3.76 -9.00
C ALA A 205 14.10 -3.36 -10.42
N GLU A 206 14.34 -4.24 -11.38
CA GLU A 206 14.01 -3.99 -12.78
C GLU A 206 12.64 -4.59 -13.13
N PRO A 207 11.69 -3.77 -13.61
CA PRO A 207 10.43 -4.27 -14.15
C PRO A 207 10.67 -5.17 -15.37
N GLU A 208 9.91 -6.25 -15.46
CA GLU A 208 9.94 -7.16 -16.58
C GLU A 208 8.77 -6.88 -17.54
N ASN A 209 9.03 -6.93 -18.83
CA ASN A 209 8.00 -6.73 -19.85
C ASN A 209 7.45 -8.09 -20.29
N ILE A 210 6.33 -8.49 -19.69
CA ILE A 210 5.67 -9.76 -19.94
C ILE A 210 4.38 -9.50 -20.70
N SER A 211 4.24 -10.10 -21.88
CA SER A 211 3.05 -9.93 -22.71
C SER A 211 1.86 -10.72 -22.14
N GLN A 212 0.65 -10.27 -22.49
CA GLN A 212 -0.56 -11.00 -22.08
C GLN A 212 -0.61 -12.41 -22.69
N GLU A 213 -0.05 -12.63 -23.89
CA GLU A 213 0.05 -13.94 -24.53
C GLU A 213 0.92 -14.90 -23.70
N GLU A 214 2.00 -14.42 -23.10
CA GLU A 214 2.86 -15.23 -22.20
C GLU A 214 2.13 -15.58 -20.92
N VAL A 215 1.38 -14.66 -20.31
CA VAL A 215 0.55 -14.92 -19.12
C VAL A 215 -0.51 -15.97 -19.42
N GLU A 216 -1.22 -15.87 -20.56
CA GLU A 216 -2.21 -16.83 -21.01
C GLU A 216 -1.62 -18.22 -21.26
N ALA A 217 -0.42 -18.27 -21.87
CA ALA A 217 0.27 -19.54 -22.12
C ALA A 217 0.69 -20.24 -20.82
N ASP A 218 1.02 -19.48 -19.77
CA ASP A 218 1.43 -20.00 -18.46
C ASP A 218 0.23 -20.42 -17.56
N THR A 219 -1.01 -20.19 -17.98
CA THR A 219 -2.21 -20.68 -17.25
C THR A 219 -2.40 -22.20 -17.32
N GLY A 220 -1.67 -22.89 -18.17
CA GLY A 220 -1.78 -24.34 -18.35
C GLY A 220 -3.07 -24.83 -19.01
N PHE A 221 -3.99 -23.96 -19.39
CA PHE A 221 -5.16 -24.29 -20.19
C PHE A 221 -4.82 -24.30 -21.67
N MET A 222 -4.14 -25.34 -22.16
CA MET A 222 -4.20 -25.65 -23.58
C MET A 222 -5.63 -26.09 -23.90
N LEU A 223 -6.42 -25.19 -24.48
CA LEU A 223 -7.61 -25.56 -25.23
C LEU A 223 -7.14 -26.41 -26.41
N TYR A 224 -7.23 -27.72 -26.31
CA TYR A 224 -7.10 -28.57 -27.47
C TYR A 224 -8.25 -28.22 -28.42
N PRO A 225 -7.98 -27.77 -29.66
CA PRO A 225 -9.04 -27.58 -30.63
C PRO A 225 -9.70 -28.94 -30.89
N MET A 226 -11.02 -29.01 -30.67
CA MET A 226 -11.83 -30.17 -31.07
C MET A 226 -11.90 -30.25 -32.60
#